data_6147e82083fca050f71ca78f0d14e130
#
_entry.id   6147e82083fca050f71ca78f0d14e130
#
_cell.length_a   1.000
_cell.length_b   1.000
_cell.length_c   1.000
_cell.angle_alpha   90.00
_cell.angle_beta   90.00
_cell.angle_gamma   90.00
#
_symmetry.space_group_name_H-M   'P 1'
#
loop_
_entity.id
_entity.type
_entity.pdbx_description
1 polymer ?
#
loop_
_entity_poly.entity_id
_entity_poly.type
_entity_poly.pdbx_seq_one_letter_code
_entity_poly.pdbx_strand_id
1 'polypeptide(L)'
;EMFRVASIADYTFIVNKEKEVAMSTDLSPTTITDPTAMVFIKVANYDTEYSVTLGGVTKTYTTPPAGGEQIESSYSQAANSASVTVTATAHGMVSGDEFKISFPTASGGVAGTYEVASSTTNQFTYTAGTQNDSSVNSGNCTVVPKVKLSTITIADELATQLNSISGFNVNNDDYIIRITKTDGSDYTLTSKDDKTGEGTKVIKGVVDDLDDLPIKAYDGFIVKVQGSQATRYDDYYVKFVVNADFPPSISSSGTNTPTDIYGDGVWKETVAPGITYRFDEATMPHVLVRNSNGTFTFQKYIKGENSATYSQSGTTVTVTKANHGLENGDLLFVRPSSGAGTTGVFSIRPVTANTFTYTAGQSQSTSGNAVYGTTWSGRIAGDKKTALEPTFVGRTIQNLNLFRNRLIMLSEENVILSASDDHGRFWPETVQTMVDSDPVDLSCGGSSINILLSTVAFANTLLLFSRNAQFRLDAGLNVGSALTPKTATITQMTSFDMDISVDPIAVGRNTYFPITKGNFSGLREFFLPDSSGSVPLSEDVTSSIPRYIPTNLCNLISAVAEDAVAMLSLDQP
;
A
#
# COMPACT_ATOMS: atom_id res chain seq x y z
N GLU A 1 11.55 32.55 19.99
CA GLU A 1 12.05 32.08 18.67
C GLU A 1 10.95 31.36 17.90
N MET A 2 10.74 31.76 16.64
CA MET A 2 9.71 31.14 15.75
C MET A 2 10.08 29.77 15.22
N PHE A 3 11.36 29.44 15.18
CA PHE A 3 11.87 28.22 14.58
C PHE A 3 12.53 27.30 15.60
N ARG A 4 12.43 25.99 15.36
CA ARG A 4 13.21 24.94 16.02
C ARG A 4 13.90 24.08 14.97
N VAL A 5 15.04 23.53 15.34
CA VAL A 5 15.90 22.77 14.44
C VAL A 5 16.35 21.47 15.10
N ALA A 6 16.48 20.42 14.28
CA ALA A 6 17.12 19.16 14.68
C ALA A 6 18.00 18.65 13.53
N SER A 7 19.28 18.38 13.80
CA SER A 7 20.23 17.96 12.77
C SER A 7 20.50 16.46 12.83
N ILE A 8 20.48 15.83 11.66
CA ILE A 8 20.77 14.40 11.46
C ILE A 8 21.72 14.29 10.28
N ALA A 9 22.95 13.92 10.51
CA ALA A 9 23.96 13.82 9.46
C ALA A 9 24.02 15.11 8.61
N ASP A 10 23.72 15.02 7.32
CA ASP A 10 23.74 16.15 6.39
C ASP A 10 22.39 16.90 6.30
N TYR A 11 21.39 16.51 7.07
CA TYR A 11 20.07 17.13 7.11
C TYR A 11 19.86 17.90 8.39
N THR A 12 19.36 19.13 8.31
CA THR A 12 18.85 19.87 9.45
C THR A 12 17.37 20.14 9.22
N PHE A 13 16.51 19.47 9.98
CA PHE A 13 15.07 19.73 10.00
C PHE A 13 14.80 21.08 10.65
N ILE A 14 13.94 21.87 10.04
CA ILE A 14 13.52 23.20 10.50
C ILE A 14 12.01 23.25 10.56
N VAL A 15 11.46 23.51 11.73
CA VAL A 15 10.02 23.72 11.92
C VAL A 15 9.71 25.16 12.29
N ASN A 16 8.63 25.69 11.73
CA ASN A 16 8.00 26.93 12.16
C ASN A 16 6.93 26.62 13.21
N LYS A 17 7.12 27.06 14.45
CA LYS A 17 6.20 26.82 15.57
C LYS A 17 4.83 27.48 15.45
N GLU A 18 4.68 28.42 14.54
CA GLU A 18 3.42 29.14 14.31
C GLU A 18 2.63 28.56 13.14
N LYS A 19 3.20 27.57 12.42
CA LYS A 19 2.55 26.95 11.27
C LYS A 19 1.81 25.70 11.73
N GLU A 20 0.49 25.70 11.56
CA GLU A 20 -0.33 24.50 11.74
C GLU A 20 -0.07 23.50 10.62
N VAL A 21 0.09 22.23 10.98
CA VAL A 21 0.22 21.13 10.03
C VAL A 21 -1.15 20.80 9.45
N ALA A 22 -1.24 20.68 8.14
CA ALA A 22 -2.47 20.35 7.44
C ALA A 22 -2.31 19.07 6.59
N MET A 23 -3.42 18.39 6.36
CA MET A 23 -3.50 17.37 5.33
C MET A 23 -3.60 18.04 3.96
N SER A 24 -3.00 17.41 2.94
CA SER A 24 -3.24 17.77 1.55
C SER A 24 -4.72 17.55 1.19
N THR A 25 -5.22 18.37 0.28
CA THR A 25 -6.56 18.16 -0.30
C THR A 25 -6.63 17.00 -1.28
N ASP A 26 -5.47 16.42 -1.63
CA ASP A 26 -5.42 15.26 -2.51
C ASP A 26 -6.02 14.04 -1.81
N LEU A 27 -6.86 13.35 -2.54
CA LEU A 27 -7.46 12.12 -2.09
C LEU A 27 -6.63 10.92 -2.55
N SER A 28 -6.65 9.87 -1.75
CA SER A 28 -6.11 8.57 -2.16
C SER A 28 -6.75 8.13 -3.47
N PRO A 29 -6.02 7.41 -4.34
CA PRO A 29 -6.56 6.96 -5.61
C PRO A 29 -7.91 6.27 -5.42
N THR A 30 -8.93 6.86 -6.04
CA THR A 30 -10.19 6.17 -6.26
C THR A 30 -9.95 5.24 -7.42
N THR A 31 -10.17 3.99 -7.20
CA THR A 31 -9.80 2.99 -8.15
C THR A 31 -10.72 2.88 -9.33
N ILE A 32 -10.27 2.04 -10.25
CA ILE A 32 -11.05 1.25 -11.19
C ILE A 32 -12.34 0.66 -10.59
N THR A 33 -12.55 0.72 -9.28
CA THR A 33 -13.57 -0.05 -8.57
C THR A 33 -14.96 0.54 -8.57
N ASP A 34 -15.14 1.82 -8.71
CA ASP A 34 -16.47 2.39 -8.67
C ASP A 34 -16.83 3.02 -10.01
N PRO A 35 -17.73 2.45 -10.77
CA PRO A 35 -18.63 1.32 -10.56
C PRO A 35 -18.18 0.01 -11.21
N THR A 36 -16.92 -0.38 -11.05
CA THR A 36 -16.33 -1.59 -11.66
C THR A 36 -16.36 -2.76 -10.68
N ALA A 37 -16.75 -3.93 -11.17
CA ALA A 37 -16.70 -5.18 -10.43
C ALA A 37 -16.07 -6.28 -11.27
N MET A 38 -15.61 -7.34 -10.61
CA MET A 38 -15.16 -8.57 -11.25
C MET A 38 -16.04 -9.74 -10.85
N VAL A 39 -16.35 -10.63 -11.79
CA VAL A 39 -16.84 -11.97 -11.53
C VAL A 39 -15.69 -12.94 -11.79
N PHE A 40 -15.34 -13.70 -10.79
CA PHE A 40 -14.24 -14.63 -10.82
C PHE A 40 -14.76 -16.07 -10.87
N ILE A 41 -14.41 -16.83 -11.90
CA ILE A 41 -14.74 -18.25 -12.03
C ILE A 41 -13.67 -19.06 -11.31
N LYS A 42 -13.97 -19.49 -10.09
CA LYS A 42 -13.02 -20.13 -9.17
C LYS A 42 -12.80 -21.61 -9.51
N VAL A 43 -13.87 -22.31 -9.85
CA VAL A 43 -13.83 -23.75 -10.13
C VAL A 43 -14.73 -24.07 -11.31
N ALA A 44 -14.26 -24.95 -12.19
CA ALA A 44 -15.05 -25.51 -13.29
C ALA A 44 -15.50 -26.93 -12.93
N ASN A 45 -16.81 -27.12 -12.76
CA ASN A 45 -17.44 -28.41 -12.49
C ASN A 45 -18.26 -28.83 -13.70
N TYR A 46 -18.28 -30.12 -13.98
CA TYR A 46 -19.17 -30.69 -15.00
C TYR A 46 -20.63 -30.69 -14.55
N ASP A 47 -21.56 -30.64 -15.52
CA ASP A 47 -23.00 -30.71 -15.28
C ASP A 47 -23.42 -29.73 -14.18
N THR A 48 -23.01 -28.46 -14.36
CA THR A 48 -23.20 -27.39 -13.38
C THR A 48 -23.70 -26.13 -14.09
N GLU A 49 -24.78 -25.55 -13.60
CA GLU A 49 -25.24 -24.24 -14.05
C GLU A 49 -24.53 -23.13 -13.29
N TYR A 50 -23.79 -22.30 -14.02
CA TYR A 50 -23.19 -21.05 -13.55
C TYR A 50 -24.10 -19.90 -13.90
N SER A 51 -24.40 -19.03 -12.96
CA SER A 51 -25.29 -17.90 -13.17
C SER A 51 -24.71 -16.61 -12.63
N VAL A 52 -24.94 -15.52 -13.38
CA VAL A 52 -24.58 -14.15 -12.98
C VAL A 52 -25.82 -13.28 -13.15
N THR A 53 -26.21 -12.57 -12.10
CA THR A 53 -27.33 -11.62 -12.12
C THR A 53 -26.76 -10.20 -12.09
N LEU A 54 -26.92 -9.47 -13.20
CA LEU A 54 -26.43 -8.11 -13.41
C LEU A 54 -27.60 -7.15 -13.58
N GLY A 55 -27.75 -6.17 -12.67
CA GLY A 55 -28.82 -5.18 -12.74
C GLY A 55 -30.22 -5.80 -12.73
N GLY A 56 -30.40 -6.95 -12.09
CA GLY A 56 -31.66 -7.70 -12.02
C GLY A 56 -31.88 -8.66 -13.19
N VAL A 57 -30.99 -8.75 -14.18
CA VAL A 57 -31.06 -9.69 -15.30
C VAL A 57 -30.09 -10.84 -15.07
N THR A 58 -30.60 -12.06 -15.02
CA THR A 58 -29.79 -13.28 -14.85
C THR A 58 -29.40 -13.87 -16.21
N LYS A 59 -28.11 -14.22 -16.33
CA LYS A 59 -27.55 -15.00 -17.45
C LYS A 59 -26.94 -16.27 -16.88
N THR A 60 -27.10 -17.38 -17.63
CA THR A 60 -26.67 -18.70 -17.19
C THR A 60 -25.89 -19.42 -18.28
N TYR A 61 -24.94 -20.23 -17.86
CA TYR A 61 -24.24 -21.19 -18.70
C TYR A 61 -24.13 -22.51 -17.97
N THR A 62 -24.62 -23.58 -18.61
CA THR A 62 -24.55 -24.94 -18.06
C THR A 62 -23.40 -25.68 -18.72
N THR A 63 -22.49 -26.15 -17.92
CA THR A 63 -21.35 -26.96 -18.40
C THR A 63 -21.83 -28.35 -18.81
N PRO A 64 -21.24 -28.93 -19.87
CA PRO A 64 -21.60 -30.26 -20.30
C PRO A 64 -21.25 -31.33 -19.25
N PRO A 65 -21.91 -32.50 -19.33
CA PRO A 65 -21.58 -33.63 -18.48
C PRO A 65 -20.15 -34.15 -18.73
N ALA A 66 -19.54 -34.78 -17.74
CA ALA A 66 -18.15 -35.26 -17.80
C ALA A 66 -17.88 -36.24 -18.99
N GLY A 67 -18.89 -36.89 -19.46
CA GLY A 67 -18.81 -37.78 -20.63
C GLY A 67 -19.06 -37.11 -21.98
N GLY A 68 -19.39 -35.79 -21.99
CA GLY A 68 -19.86 -35.14 -23.23
C GLY A 68 -21.23 -35.61 -23.68
N GLU A 69 -21.82 -34.94 -24.67
CA GLU A 69 -23.05 -35.43 -25.32
C GLU A 69 -22.69 -36.57 -26.29
N GLN A 70 -23.55 -37.55 -26.27
CA GLN A 70 -23.41 -38.69 -27.18
C GLN A 70 -23.85 -38.27 -28.58
N ILE A 71 -22.97 -38.48 -29.58
CA ILE A 71 -23.24 -38.18 -30.99
C ILE A 71 -23.40 -39.47 -31.75
N GLU A 72 -24.57 -39.71 -32.27
CA GLU A 72 -24.83 -40.83 -33.21
C GLU A 72 -24.15 -40.49 -34.54
N SER A 73 -23.29 -41.39 -34.98
CA SER A 73 -22.35 -41.16 -36.08
C SER A 73 -22.21 -42.39 -36.97
N SER A 74 -21.58 -42.24 -38.10
CA SER A 74 -21.12 -43.35 -38.92
C SER A 74 -19.60 -43.33 -39.09
N TYR A 75 -19.01 -44.48 -39.32
CA TYR A 75 -17.60 -44.62 -39.53
C TYR A 75 -17.26 -45.41 -40.81
N SER A 76 -16.09 -45.20 -41.33
CA SER A 76 -15.50 -46.01 -42.37
C SER A 76 -13.98 -46.16 -42.14
N GLN A 77 -13.49 -47.39 -42.36
CA GLN A 77 -12.07 -47.70 -42.30
C GLN A 77 -11.72 -48.45 -43.56
N ALA A 78 -10.78 -47.94 -44.34
CA ALA A 78 -10.32 -48.57 -45.56
C ALA A 78 -9.59 -49.88 -45.30
N ALA A 79 -9.60 -50.79 -46.27
CA ALA A 79 -8.80 -52.04 -46.21
C ALA A 79 -7.32 -51.76 -45.99
N ASN A 80 -6.69 -52.50 -45.10
CA ASN A 80 -5.28 -52.38 -44.73
C ASN A 80 -4.86 -51.01 -44.15
N SER A 81 -5.81 -50.28 -43.59
CA SER A 81 -5.60 -48.94 -43.00
C SER A 81 -5.87 -48.94 -41.50
N ALA A 82 -5.04 -48.27 -40.73
CA ALA A 82 -5.31 -47.93 -39.32
C ALA A 82 -6.11 -46.62 -39.19
N SER A 83 -6.24 -45.84 -40.26
CA SER A 83 -7.00 -44.59 -40.21
C SER A 83 -8.52 -44.87 -40.34
N VAL A 84 -9.27 -44.36 -39.43
CA VAL A 84 -10.73 -44.41 -39.37
C VAL A 84 -11.29 -43.02 -39.61
N THR A 85 -12.22 -42.90 -40.53
CA THR A 85 -13.01 -41.67 -40.74
C THR A 85 -14.37 -41.80 -40.07
N VAL A 86 -14.70 -40.82 -39.23
CA VAL A 86 -16.00 -40.71 -38.59
C VAL A 86 -16.77 -39.54 -39.19
N THR A 87 -18.01 -39.80 -39.56
CA THR A 87 -18.94 -38.76 -40.03
C THR A 87 -19.94 -38.46 -38.91
N ALA A 88 -19.81 -37.26 -38.36
CA ALA A 88 -20.59 -36.76 -37.23
C ALA A 88 -20.90 -35.27 -37.50
N THR A 89 -22.16 -34.96 -37.73
CA THR A 89 -22.58 -33.59 -38.09
C THR A 89 -22.35 -32.62 -36.94
N ALA A 90 -21.69 -31.49 -37.23
CA ALA A 90 -21.46 -30.40 -36.29
C ALA A 90 -20.82 -30.85 -34.93
N HIS A 91 -19.89 -31.80 -34.97
CA HIS A 91 -19.33 -32.45 -33.79
C HIS A 91 -18.44 -31.56 -32.94
N GLY A 92 -18.01 -30.41 -33.42
CA GLY A 92 -17.24 -29.40 -32.66
C GLY A 92 -15.82 -29.80 -32.24
N MET A 93 -15.36 -31.02 -32.50
CA MET A 93 -14.04 -31.51 -32.15
C MET A 93 -12.97 -31.01 -33.13
N VAL A 94 -11.77 -30.74 -32.62
CA VAL A 94 -10.58 -30.36 -33.40
C VAL A 94 -9.46 -31.38 -33.24
N SER A 95 -8.45 -31.29 -34.09
CA SER A 95 -7.25 -32.17 -33.97
C SER A 95 -6.62 -32.05 -32.58
N GLY A 96 -6.34 -33.19 -31.94
CA GLY A 96 -5.84 -33.29 -30.57
C GLY A 96 -6.89 -33.47 -29.49
N ASP A 97 -8.20 -33.40 -29.84
CA ASP A 97 -9.25 -33.70 -28.86
C ASP A 97 -9.38 -35.19 -28.62
N GLU A 98 -9.59 -35.59 -27.38
CA GLU A 98 -9.90 -36.98 -27.02
C GLU A 98 -11.41 -37.24 -27.11
N PHE A 99 -11.76 -38.43 -27.55
CA PHE A 99 -13.15 -38.93 -27.58
C PHE A 99 -13.20 -40.42 -27.29
N LYS A 100 -14.32 -40.88 -26.81
CA LYS A 100 -14.63 -42.29 -26.69
C LYS A 100 -15.57 -42.71 -27.84
N ILE A 101 -15.21 -43.80 -28.50
CA ILE A 101 -16.07 -44.36 -29.56
C ILE A 101 -16.52 -45.76 -29.16
N SER A 102 -17.77 -46.05 -29.45
CA SER A 102 -18.36 -47.38 -29.29
C SER A 102 -19.12 -47.78 -30.57
N PHE A 103 -19.21 -49.06 -30.77
CA PHE A 103 -19.77 -49.65 -31.95
C PHE A 103 -20.87 -50.63 -31.58
N PRO A 104 -21.92 -50.78 -32.39
CA PRO A 104 -22.91 -51.86 -32.25
C PRO A 104 -22.21 -53.24 -32.35
N THR A 105 -22.81 -54.24 -31.73
CA THR A 105 -22.32 -55.61 -31.79
C THR A 105 -22.18 -56.09 -33.25
N ALA A 106 -21.05 -56.68 -33.61
CA ALA A 106 -20.67 -57.19 -34.94
C ALA A 106 -20.33 -56.12 -36.01
N SER A 107 -19.95 -54.90 -35.61
CA SER A 107 -19.57 -53.82 -36.53
C SER A 107 -18.15 -53.88 -37.07
N GLY A 108 -17.24 -54.68 -36.48
CA GLY A 108 -15.80 -54.75 -36.81
C GLY A 108 -15.00 -53.55 -36.34
N GLY A 109 -15.60 -52.51 -35.80
CA GLY A 109 -14.90 -51.38 -35.20
C GLY A 109 -14.34 -51.69 -33.82
N VAL A 110 -13.22 -51.09 -33.46
CA VAL A 110 -12.59 -51.26 -32.15
C VAL A 110 -12.99 -50.12 -31.23
N ALA A 111 -13.80 -50.42 -30.22
CA ALA A 111 -14.21 -49.43 -29.23
C ALA A 111 -13.01 -49.02 -28.35
N GLY A 112 -12.97 -47.76 -27.98
CA GLY A 112 -11.87 -47.22 -27.17
C GLY A 112 -11.90 -45.71 -27.03
N THR A 113 -10.88 -45.17 -26.39
CA THR A 113 -10.61 -43.72 -26.31
C THR A 113 -9.49 -43.41 -27.29
N TYR A 114 -9.68 -42.46 -28.14
CA TYR A 114 -8.79 -42.06 -29.21
C TYR A 114 -8.66 -40.53 -29.27
N GLU A 115 -7.63 -40.08 -29.97
CA GLU A 115 -7.40 -38.66 -30.25
C GLU A 115 -7.75 -38.35 -31.71
N VAL A 116 -8.38 -37.21 -31.95
CA VAL A 116 -8.71 -36.72 -33.28
C VAL A 116 -7.42 -36.35 -34.03
N ALA A 117 -7.13 -37.04 -35.14
CA ALA A 117 -5.96 -36.76 -35.95
C ALA A 117 -6.17 -35.58 -36.91
N SER A 118 -7.35 -35.51 -37.57
CA SER A 118 -7.74 -34.37 -38.41
C SER A 118 -9.26 -34.18 -38.34
N SER A 119 -9.75 -32.98 -38.56
CA SER A 119 -11.14 -32.61 -38.37
C SER A 119 -11.59 -31.59 -39.44
N THR A 120 -12.88 -31.73 -39.82
CA THR A 120 -13.69 -30.76 -40.54
C THR A 120 -14.99 -30.54 -39.76
N THR A 121 -15.91 -29.70 -40.24
CA THR A 121 -17.19 -29.43 -39.55
C THR A 121 -18.03 -30.70 -39.29
N ASN A 122 -17.99 -31.69 -40.21
CA ASN A 122 -18.85 -32.85 -40.17
C ASN A 122 -18.13 -34.19 -40.20
N GLN A 123 -16.82 -34.20 -40.22
CA GLN A 123 -16.00 -35.41 -40.24
C GLN A 123 -14.71 -35.22 -39.44
N PHE A 124 -14.25 -36.28 -38.82
CA PHE A 124 -12.89 -36.34 -38.26
C PHE A 124 -12.25 -37.69 -38.49
N THR A 125 -10.97 -37.78 -38.39
CA THR A 125 -10.19 -39.01 -38.46
C THR A 125 -9.45 -39.31 -37.17
N TYR A 126 -9.22 -40.59 -36.92
CA TYR A 126 -8.36 -41.04 -35.83
C TYR A 126 -7.57 -42.29 -36.24
N THR A 127 -6.54 -42.65 -35.54
CA THR A 127 -5.76 -43.85 -35.75
C THR A 127 -6.21 -44.96 -34.80
N ALA A 128 -6.80 -46.00 -35.33
CA ALA A 128 -7.13 -47.21 -34.55
C ALA A 128 -5.88 -47.98 -34.16
N GLY A 129 -5.87 -48.67 -33.01
CA GLY A 129 -4.72 -49.46 -32.55
C GLY A 129 -4.38 -50.67 -33.41
N THR A 130 -5.29 -51.03 -34.31
CA THR A 130 -5.13 -52.19 -35.25
C THR A 130 -5.51 -51.76 -36.66
N GLN A 131 -4.75 -52.28 -37.64
CA GLN A 131 -5.11 -52.14 -39.05
C GLN A 131 -6.33 -53.03 -39.33
N ASN A 132 -7.21 -52.53 -40.22
CA ASN A 132 -8.29 -53.36 -40.71
C ASN A 132 -7.74 -54.45 -41.65
N ASP A 133 -8.44 -55.58 -41.69
CA ASP A 133 -8.16 -56.63 -42.66
C ASP A 133 -8.37 -56.19 -44.11
N SER A 134 -8.31 -57.10 -45.06
CA SER A 134 -8.39 -56.85 -46.51
C SER A 134 -9.74 -56.34 -47.00
N SER A 135 -10.70 -56.05 -46.13
CA SER A 135 -12.04 -55.54 -46.49
C SER A 135 -12.29 -54.15 -45.89
N VAL A 136 -13.11 -53.33 -46.53
CA VAL A 136 -13.60 -52.07 -45.97
C VAL A 136 -14.52 -52.36 -44.79
N ASN A 137 -14.29 -51.70 -43.68
CA ASN A 137 -15.12 -51.80 -42.47
C ASN A 137 -15.89 -50.48 -42.30
N SER A 138 -17.20 -50.54 -42.24
CA SER A 138 -18.06 -49.35 -42.09
C SER A 138 -19.37 -49.68 -41.41
N GLY A 139 -19.98 -48.69 -40.79
CA GLY A 139 -21.24 -48.85 -40.08
C GLY A 139 -21.55 -47.65 -39.16
N ASN A 140 -22.52 -47.88 -38.29
CA ASN A 140 -22.87 -46.90 -37.27
C ASN A 140 -21.89 -46.99 -36.06
N CYS A 141 -21.67 -45.86 -35.44
CA CYS A 141 -20.91 -45.75 -34.21
C CYS A 141 -21.51 -44.65 -33.33
N THR A 142 -21.17 -44.68 -32.08
CA THR A 142 -21.51 -43.63 -31.13
C THR A 142 -20.25 -42.99 -30.63
N VAL A 143 -20.16 -41.69 -30.73
CA VAL A 143 -19.00 -40.90 -30.31
C VAL A 143 -19.38 -40.05 -29.08
N VAL A 144 -18.53 -40.06 -28.08
CA VAL A 144 -18.66 -39.22 -26.90
C VAL A 144 -17.39 -38.39 -26.78
N PRO A 145 -17.42 -37.11 -27.15
CA PRO A 145 -16.27 -36.23 -26.97
C PRO A 145 -15.87 -36.12 -25.50
N LYS A 146 -14.57 -36.15 -25.21
CA LYS A 146 -14.10 -35.83 -23.89
C LYS A 146 -14.02 -34.32 -23.75
N VAL A 147 -14.94 -33.77 -22.99
CA VAL A 147 -15.02 -32.31 -22.80
C VAL A 147 -13.87 -31.85 -21.93
N LYS A 148 -13.07 -30.93 -22.43
CA LYS A 148 -12.09 -30.18 -21.64
C LYS A 148 -12.84 -29.03 -20.95
N LEU A 149 -13.06 -29.18 -19.67
CA LEU A 149 -13.71 -28.13 -18.88
C LEU A 149 -12.67 -27.08 -18.47
N SER A 150 -12.99 -25.82 -18.66
CA SER A 150 -12.13 -24.69 -18.32
C SER A 150 -12.92 -23.56 -17.67
N THR A 151 -12.35 -22.95 -16.63
CA THR A 151 -12.89 -21.73 -16.03
C THR A 151 -12.94 -20.59 -17.04
N ILE A 152 -12.02 -20.57 -18.00
CA ILE A 152 -11.97 -19.57 -19.09
C ILE A 152 -13.20 -19.73 -19.99
N THR A 153 -13.52 -20.96 -20.42
CA THR A 153 -14.70 -21.19 -21.28
C THR A 153 -16.00 -20.75 -20.59
N ILE A 154 -16.14 -21.02 -19.29
CA ILE A 154 -17.31 -20.57 -18.52
C ILE A 154 -17.38 -19.05 -18.48
N ALA A 155 -16.25 -18.37 -18.26
CA ALA A 155 -16.18 -16.92 -18.24
C ALA A 155 -16.49 -16.31 -19.62
N ASP A 156 -15.97 -16.88 -20.71
CA ASP A 156 -16.23 -16.45 -22.10
C ASP A 156 -17.73 -16.49 -22.44
N GLU A 157 -18.37 -17.61 -22.13
CA GLU A 157 -19.81 -17.83 -22.41
C GLU A 157 -20.69 -16.87 -21.59
N LEU A 158 -20.41 -16.73 -20.28
CA LEU A 158 -21.15 -15.81 -19.42
C LEU A 158 -20.90 -14.34 -19.85
N ALA A 159 -19.68 -13.95 -20.16
CA ALA A 159 -19.36 -12.60 -20.61
C ALA A 159 -20.07 -12.25 -21.93
N THR A 160 -20.08 -13.19 -22.88
CA THR A 160 -20.81 -13.02 -24.15
C THR A 160 -22.30 -12.75 -23.92
N GLN A 161 -22.94 -13.49 -23.01
CA GLN A 161 -24.33 -13.29 -22.67
C GLN A 161 -24.56 -11.98 -21.89
N LEU A 162 -23.70 -11.65 -20.93
CA LEU A 162 -23.80 -10.43 -20.12
C LEU A 162 -23.61 -9.17 -20.97
N ASN A 163 -22.78 -9.22 -22.01
CA ASN A 163 -22.57 -8.10 -22.94
C ASN A 163 -23.82 -7.68 -23.71
N SER A 164 -24.85 -8.55 -23.75
CA SER A 164 -26.17 -8.20 -24.30
C SER A 164 -27.00 -7.28 -23.39
N ILE A 165 -26.57 -7.03 -22.14
CA ILE A 165 -27.30 -6.19 -21.19
C ILE A 165 -26.89 -4.72 -21.40
N SER A 166 -27.83 -3.89 -21.81
CA SER A 166 -27.56 -2.46 -22.08
C SER A 166 -27.18 -1.71 -20.82
N GLY A 167 -26.29 -0.70 -20.95
CA GLY A 167 -25.84 0.14 -19.85
C GLY A 167 -24.62 -0.41 -19.08
N PHE A 168 -24.03 -1.49 -19.56
CA PHE A 168 -22.83 -2.09 -18.99
C PHE A 168 -21.77 -2.35 -20.06
N ASN A 169 -20.51 -2.17 -19.69
CA ASN A 169 -19.36 -2.65 -20.43
C ASN A 169 -18.88 -3.94 -19.76
N VAL A 170 -18.86 -5.03 -20.50
CA VAL A 170 -18.42 -6.34 -20.02
C VAL A 170 -17.19 -6.75 -20.82
N ASN A 171 -16.07 -6.94 -20.15
CA ASN A 171 -14.83 -7.45 -20.72
C ASN A 171 -14.44 -8.75 -20.02
N ASN A 172 -13.85 -9.67 -20.78
CA ASN A 172 -13.41 -10.94 -20.27
C ASN A 172 -11.91 -11.10 -20.51
N ASP A 173 -11.17 -11.41 -19.45
CA ASP A 173 -9.75 -11.72 -19.50
C ASP A 173 -9.52 -13.01 -18.70
N ASP A 174 -9.15 -14.08 -19.39
CA ASP A 174 -9.05 -15.44 -18.84
C ASP A 174 -10.36 -15.86 -18.13
N TYR A 175 -10.30 -16.17 -16.83
CA TYR A 175 -11.42 -16.61 -15.99
C TYR A 175 -12.08 -15.47 -15.19
N ILE A 176 -11.78 -14.21 -15.54
CA ILE A 176 -12.31 -13.02 -14.86
C ILE A 176 -13.13 -12.18 -15.83
N ILE A 177 -14.35 -11.88 -15.44
CA ILE A 177 -15.26 -10.99 -16.17
C ILE A 177 -15.28 -9.65 -15.45
N ARG A 178 -14.79 -8.59 -16.10
CA ARG A 178 -14.88 -7.21 -15.61
C ARG A 178 -16.15 -6.56 -16.07
N ILE A 179 -16.89 -5.97 -15.17
CA ILE A 179 -18.17 -5.32 -15.44
C ILE A 179 -18.12 -3.88 -14.94
N THR A 180 -18.39 -2.93 -15.82
CA THR A 180 -18.46 -1.50 -15.48
C THR A 180 -19.76 -0.91 -15.96
N LYS A 181 -20.46 -0.16 -15.12
CA LYS A 181 -21.68 0.53 -15.53
C LYS A 181 -21.33 1.84 -16.24
N THR A 182 -21.93 2.07 -17.41
CA THR A 182 -21.55 3.17 -18.31
C THR A 182 -21.89 4.56 -17.78
N ASP A 183 -22.92 4.68 -16.92
CA ASP A 183 -23.36 5.94 -16.33
C ASP A 183 -22.67 6.28 -14.99
N GLY A 184 -21.76 5.42 -14.53
CA GLY A 184 -21.04 5.63 -13.28
C GLY A 184 -21.87 5.40 -12.01
N SER A 185 -23.13 4.96 -12.10
CA SER A 185 -23.96 4.69 -10.94
C SER A 185 -23.75 3.27 -10.39
N ASP A 186 -24.08 3.07 -9.13
CA ASP A 186 -24.02 1.75 -8.50
C ASP A 186 -25.04 0.77 -9.08
N TYR A 187 -24.78 -0.53 -8.98
CA TYR A 187 -25.62 -1.60 -9.50
C TYR A 187 -25.52 -2.89 -8.67
N THR A 188 -26.54 -3.72 -8.76
CA THR A 188 -26.53 -5.03 -8.13
C THR A 188 -25.83 -6.06 -9.02
N LEU A 189 -24.97 -6.87 -8.41
CA LEU A 189 -24.26 -7.97 -9.06
C LEU A 189 -24.16 -9.15 -8.09
N THR A 190 -24.60 -10.31 -8.52
CA THR A 190 -24.47 -11.57 -7.78
C THR A 190 -24.10 -12.71 -8.72
N SER A 191 -23.43 -13.73 -8.21
CA SER A 191 -23.12 -14.95 -8.95
C SER A 191 -23.32 -16.17 -8.07
N LYS A 192 -23.59 -17.31 -8.68
CA LYS A 192 -23.64 -18.61 -8.01
C LYS A 192 -23.46 -19.74 -9.02
N ASP A 193 -23.04 -20.89 -8.54
CA ASP A 193 -23.23 -22.18 -9.22
C ASP A 193 -24.35 -22.98 -8.51
N ASP A 194 -24.96 -23.94 -9.21
CA ASP A 194 -26.07 -24.71 -8.69
C ASP A 194 -25.68 -25.91 -7.81
N LYS A 195 -24.35 -26.16 -7.63
CA LYS A 195 -23.85 -27.27 -6.81
C LYS A 195 -23.37 -26.84 -5.45
N THR A 196 -22.37 -25.97 -5.40
CA THR A 196 -21.74 -25.53 -4.17
C THR A 196 -22.04 -24.08 -3.82
N GLY A 197 -22.41 -23.27 -4.80
CA GLY A 197 -22.51 -21.82 -4.71
C GLY A 197 -21.16 -21.11 -4.68
N GLU A 198 -20.05 -21.85 -4.67
CA GLU A 198 -18.68 -21.32 -4.50
C GLU A 198 -17.82 -21.37 -5.77
N GLY A 199 -18.35 -21.93 -6.87
CA GLY A 199 -17.64 -21.99 -8.15
C GLY A 199 -17.45 -20.64 -8.82
N THR A 200 -18.20 -19.63 -8.39
CA THR A 200 -18.07 -18.23 -8.83
C THR A 200 -18.05 -17.28 -7.65
N LYS A 201 -17.32 -16.18 -7.79
CA LYS A 201 -17.28 -15.12 -6.77
C LYS A 201 -17.44 -13.75 -7.42
N VAL A 202 -18.23 -12.88 -6.79
CA VAL A 202 -18.31 -11.46 -7.15
C VAL A 202 -17.36 -10.67 -6.27
N ILE A 203 -16.55 -9.84 -6.89
CA ILE A 203 -15.66 -8.90 -6.22
C ILE A 203 -16.12 -7.50 -6.60
N LYS A 204 -16.83 -6.84 -5.70
CA LYS A 204 -17.37 -5.50 -5.90
C LYS A 204 -17.17 -4.68 -4.63
N GLY A 205 -16.00 -4.08 -4.52
CA GLY A 205 -15.64 -3.20 -3.41
C GLY A 205 -15.33 -3.89 -2.08
N VAL A 206 -15.92 -5.05 -1.79
CA VAL A 206 -15.80 -5.77 -0.50
C VAL A 206 -15.71 -7.27 -0.75
N VAL A 207 -14.86 -7.96 0.01
CA VAL A 207 -14.81 -9.43 0.14
C VAL A 207 -14.71 -9.83 1.62
N ASP A 208 -15.12 -11.05 1.93
CA ASP A 208 -15.08 -11.54 3.32
C ASP A 208 -13.69 -12.04 3.72
N ASP A 209 -12.94 -12.59 2.77
CA ASP A 209 -11.60 -13.16 3.01
C ASP A 209 -10.65 -12.83 1.86
N LEU A 210 -9.35 -12.79 2.15
CA LEU A 210 -8.29 -12.63 1.14
C LEU A 210 -8.25 -13.84 0.19
N ASP A 211 -8.58 -15.03 0.67
CA ASP A 211 -8.64 -16.27 -0.12
C ASP A 211 -9.76 -16.26 -1.19
N ASP A 212 -10.69 -15.34 -1.10
CA ASP A 212 -11.71 -15.10 -2.11
C ASP A 212 -11.20 -14.31 -3.32
N LEU A 213 -9.98 -13.79 -3.25
CA LEU A 213 -9.39 -12.96 -4.31
C LEU A 213 -8.61 -13.81 -5.33
N PRO A 214 -8.68 -13.48 -6.63
CA PRO A 214 -7.95 -14.20 -7.67
C PRO A 214 -6.44 -13.85 -7.66
N ILE A 215 -5.63 -14.76 -8.21
CA ILE A 215 -4.18 -14.56 -8.39
C ILE A 215 -3.84 -13.70 -9.61
N LYS A 216 -4.80 -13.48 -10.50
CA LYS A 216 -4.74 -12.54 -11.63
C LYS A 216 -5.84 -11.52 -11.47
N ALA A 217 -5.54 -10.26 -11.72
CA ALA A 217 -6.54 -9.20 -11.71
C ALA A 217 -6.03 -7.97 -12.49
N TYR A 218 -6.81 -6.90 -12.46
CA TYR A 218 -6.44 -5.62 -13.06
C TYR A 218 -5.57 -4.81 -12.10
N ASP A 219 -4.47 -4.28 -12.61
CA ASP A 219 -3.54 -3.46 -11.84
C ASP A 219 -4.25 -2.26 -11.22
N GLY A 220 -4.03 -2.05 -9.92
CA GLY A 220 -4.65 -0.97 -9.15
C GLY A 220 -6.09 -1.23 -8.71
N PHE A 221 -6.64 -2.43 -8.90
CA PHE A 221 -7.97 -2.77 -8.36
C PHE A 221 -7.92 -2.84 -6.84
N ILE A 222 -8.76 -2.06 -6.14
CA ILE A 222 -8.79 -2.02 -4.66
C ILE A 222 -10.05 -2.71 -4.15
N VAL A 223 -9.88 -3.50 -3.10
CA VAL A 223 -10.95 -4.21 -2.41
C VAL A 223 -10.80 -4.03 -0.91
N LYS A 224 -11.92 -3.84 -0.23
CA LYS A 224 -11.99 -3.93 1.22
C LYS A 224 -12.13 -5.40 1.62
N VAL A 225 -11.24 -5.90 2.44
CA VAL A 225 -11.39 -7.20 3.09
C VAL A 225 -12.05 -6.96 4.44
N GLN A 226 -13.24 -7.54 4.62
CA GLN A 226 -13.93 -7.51 5.91
C GLN A 226 -13.48 -8.69 6.73
N GLY A 227 -12.79 -8.42 7.83
CA GLY A 227 -12.48 -9.45 8.81
C GLY A 227 -13.74 -10.08 9.43
N SER A 228 -13.55 -11.13 10.19
CA SER A 228 -14.63 -11.84 10.88
C SER A 228 -15.56 -10.87 11.61
N GLN A 229 -16.87 -11.04 11.48
CA GLN A 229 -17.89 -10.21 12.16
C GLN A 229 -17.74 -10.18 13.71
N ALA A 230 -16.95 -11.11 14.27
CA ALA A 230 -16.65 -11.17 15.69
C ALA A 230 -15.60 -10.15 16.15
N THR A 231 -14.74 -9.66 15.23
CA THR A 231 -13.67 -8.71 15.51
C THR A 231 -13.75 -7.55 14.52
N ARG A 232 -14.63 -6.59 14.78
CA ARG A 232 -14.90 -5.42 13.91
C ARG A 232 -13.69 -4.48 13.68
N TYR A 233 -12.50 -4.86 14.10
CA TYR A 233 -11.27 -4.06 13.99
C TYR A 233 -10.30 -4.54 12.91
N ASP A 234 -10.68 -5.55 12.13
CA ASP A 234 -9.79 -6.23 11.18
C ASP A 234 -10.08 -5.87 9.71
N ASP A 235 -10.90 -4.83 9.48
CA ASP A 235 -11.16 -4.33 8.13
C ASP A 235 -9.92 -3.64 7.56
N TYR A 236 -9.45 -4.09 6.42
CA TYR A 236 -8.34 -3.48 5.71
C TYR A 236 -8.60 -3.43 4.20
N TYR A 237 -7.77 -2.70 3.48
CA TYR A 237 -7.89 -2.54 2.04
C TYR A 237 -6.69 -3.15 1.35
N VAL A 238 -6.93 -3.84 0.25
CA VAL A 238 -5.86 -4.41 -0.59
C VAL A 238 -6.00 -3.88 -2.02
N LYS A 239 -4.86 -3.63 -2.63
CA LYS A 239 -4.73 -3.21 -4.03
C LYS A 239 -3.99 -4.30 -4.79
N PHE A 240 -4.49 -4.67 -5.97
CA PHE A 240 -3.77 -5.57 -6.84
C PHE A 240 -2.62 -4.85 -7.54
N VAL A 241 -1.44 -5.46 -7.54
CA VAL A 241 -0.25 -4.98 -8.21
C VAL A 241 0.22 -6.06 -9.17
N VAL A 242 0.13 -5.79 -10.47
CA VAL A 242 0.57 -6.72 -11.51
C VAL A 242 2.09 -6.83 -11.48
N ASN A 243 2.61 -8.05 -11.59
CA ASN A 243 4.04 -8.30 -11.60
C ASN A 243 4.68 -7.76 -12.89
N ALA A 244 5.66 -6.87 -12.74
CA ALA A 244 6.35 -6.23 -13.87
C ALA A 244 7.23 -7.20 -14.70
N ASP A 245 7.61 -8.35 -14.12
CA ASP A 245 8.45 -9.35 -14.81
C ASP A 245 7.66 -10.20 -15.81
N PHE A 246 6.33 -10.21 -15.73
CA PHE A 246 5.45 -10.82 -16.72
C PHE A 246 4.83 -9.71 -17.55
N PRO A 247 5.02 -9.72 -18.88
CA PRO A 247 4.42 -8.69 -19.72
C PRO A 247 2.90 -8.73 -19.50
N PRO A 248 2.31 -7.61 -19.04
CA PRO A 248 0.87 -7.59 -18.77
C PRO A 248 0.11 -7.86 -20.07
N SER A 249 -0.90 -8.72 -20.00
CA SER A 249 -1.87 -8.83 -21.08
C SER A 249 -2.58 -7.47 -21.19
N ILE A 250 -2.53 -6.87 -22.38
CA ILE A 250 -3.32 -5.69 -22.64
C ILE A 250 -4.74 -6.20 -22.87
N SER A 251 -5.68 -5.73 -22.06
CA SER A 251 -7.11 -6.06 -22.28
C SER A 251 -7.50 -5.76 -23.74
N SER A 252 -8.24 -6.65 -24.34
CA SER A 252 -8.67 -6.59 -25.74
C SER A 252 -9.50 -5.35 -26.13
N SER A 253 -9.81 -4.46 -25.18
CA SER A 253 -10.54 -3.21 -25.44
C SER A 253 -9.74 -2.10 -26.13
N GLY A 254 -8.47 -2.33 -26.40
CA GLY A 254 -7.70 -1.55 -27.41
C GLY A 254 -7.26 -0.14 -27.03
N THR A 255 -7.52 0.33 -25.81
CA THR A 255 -6.97 1.59 -25.30
C THR A 255 -5.91 1.30 -24.23
N ASN A 256 -4.66 1.62 -24.51
CA ASN A 256 -3.54 1.55 -23.56
C ASN A 256 -3.71 2.54 -22.39
N THR A 257 -4.81 2.48 -21.68
CA THR A 257 -4.94 3.22 -20.44
C THR A 257 -4.36 2.41 -19.29
N PRO A 258 -3.73 3.02 -18.31
CA PRO A 258 -3.18 2.32 -17.14
C PRO A 258 -4.21 1.43 -16.40
N THR A 259 -5.49 1.65 -16.64
CA THR A 259 -6.61 0.89 -16.07
C THR A 259 -6.86 -0.47 -16.73
N ASP A 260 -6.22 -0.74 -17.88
CA ASP A 260 -6.46 -1.95 -18.67
C ASP A 260 -5.32 -2.98 -18.56
N ILE A 261 -4.38 -2.76 -17.65
CA ILE A 261 -3.29 -3.71 -17.38
C ILE A 261 -3.86 -4.86 -16.55
N TYR A 262 -3.81 -6.07 -17.12
CA TYR A 262 -4.26 -7.31 -16.50
C TYR A 262 -3.12 -8.34 -16.49
N GLY A 263 -2.99 -9.14 -15.43
CA GLY A 263 -1.96 -10.19 -15.38
C GLY A 263 -1.81 -10.84 -14.01
N ASP A 264 -0.76 -11.65 -13.90
CA ASP A 264 -0.34 -12.22 -12.63
C ASP A 264 0.20 -11.12 -11.71
N GLY A 265 -0.09 -11.21 -10.41
CA GLY A 265 0.33 -10.20 -9.47
C GLY A 265 0.08 -10.60 -8.03
N VAL A 266 0.10 -9.61 -7.15
CA VAL A 266 -0.11 -9.79 -5.72
C VAL A 266 -1.07 -8.74 -5.17
N TRP A 267 -1.85 -9.13 -4.17
CA TRP A 267 -2.67 -8.22 -3.39
C TRP A 267 -1.82 -7.62 -2.29
N LYS A 268 -1.62 -6.31 -2.31
CA LYS A 268 -0.87 -5.56 -1.29
C LYS A 268 -1.81 -4.69 -0.48
N GLU A 269 -1.58 -4.61 0.82
CA GLU A 269 -2.33 -3.68 1.67
C GLU A 269 -2.17 -2.24 1.18
N THR A 270 -3.24 -1.47 1.27
CA THR A 270 -3.29 -0.09 0.77
C THR A 270 -4.23 0.78 1.60
N VAL A 271 -4.19 2.07 1.33
CA VAL A 271 -5.11 3.04 1.91
C VAL A 271 -6.51 2.93 1.28
N ALA A 272 -7.54 3.17 2.09
CA ALA A 272 -8.91 3.28 1.60
C ALA A 272 -9.02 4.33 0.47
N PRO A 273 -9.81 4.07 -0.58
CA PRO A 273 -9.97 5.00 -1.69
C PRO A 273 -10.73 6.27 -1.28
N GLY A 274 -10.40 7.40 -1.90
CA GLY A 274 -11.16 8.65 -1.79
C GLY A 274 -11.06 9.37 -0.44
N ILE A 275 -10.01 9.12 0.34
CA ILE A 275 -9.76 9.82 1.61
C ILE A 275 -8.49 10.66 1.55
N THR A 276 -8.41 11.69 2.40
CA THR A 276 -7.15 12.42 2.61
C THR A 276 -6.11 11.47 3.19
N TYR A 277 -4.92 11.41 2.61
CA TYR A 277 -3.94 10.38 2.96
C TYR A 277 -2.50 10.89 3.12
N ARG A 278 -2.19 12.14 2.75
CA ARG A 278 -0.85 12.72 2.87
C ARG A 278 -0.88 14.11 3.47
N PHE A 279 0.24 14.55 4.03
CA PHE A 279 0.39 15.91 4.53
C PHE A 279 0.45 16.94 3.40
N ASP A 280 0.04 18.17 3.69
CA ASP A 280 0.47 19.33 2.91
C ASP A 280 1.92 19.64 3.29
N GLU A 281 2.84 19.31 2.40
CA GLU A 281 4.28 19.46 2.61
C GLU A 281 4.73 20.89 2.88
N ALA A 282 3.94 21.90 2.46
CA ALA A 282 4.23 23.28 2.77
C ALA A 282 4.01 23.63 4.26
N THR A 283 3.30 22.76 4.98
CA THR A 283 3.03 22.91 6.42
C THR A 283 3.93 22.07 7.30
N MET A 284 4.62 21.10 6.72
CA MET A 284 5.56 20.20 7.40
C MET A 284 6.94 20.84 7.56
N PRO A 285 7.77 20.33 8.49
CA PRO A 285 9.16 20.77 8.60
C PRO A 285 9.92 20.69 7.28
N HIS A 286 10.69 21.72 6.98
CA HIS A 286 11.59 21.74 5.83
C HIS A 286 12.98 21.31 6.25
N VAL A 287 13.86 21.06 5.29
CA VAL A 287 15.24 20.65 5.55
C VAL A 287 16.24 21.62 4.93
N LEU A 288 17.32 21.84 5.68
CA LEU A 288 18.53 22.41 5.15
C LEU A 288 19.52 21.25 4.92
N VAL A 289 19.88 21.04 3.67
CA VAL A 289 20.76 19.93 3.25
C VAL A 289 22.14 20.48 2.95
N ARG A 290 23.18 19.87 3.53
CA ARG A 290 24.56 20.18 3.20
C ARG A 290 24.97 19.43 1.93
N ASN A 291 25.35 20.18 0.89
CA ASN A 291 25.81 19.62 -0.38
C ASN A 291 27.30 19.24 -0.30
N SER A 292 27.73 18.31 -1.16
CA SER A 292 29.13 17.86 -1.23
C SER A 292 30.13 18.97 -1.56
N ASN A 293 29.69 20.06 -2.20
CA ASN A 293 30.50 21.24 -2.50
C ASN A 293 30.59 22.26 -1.34
N GLY A 294 30.02 21.92 -0.16
CA GLY A 294 30.02 22.79 1.03
C GLY A 294 28.90 23.85 1.04
N THR A 295 28.06 23.92 0.03
CA THR A 295 26.88 24.80 0.04
C THR A 295 25.71 24.14 0.74
N PHE A 296 24.66 24.93 1.04
CA PHE A 296 23.44 24.45 1.65
C PHE A 296 22.23 24.70 0.74
N THR A 297 21.31 23.75 0.73
CA THR A 297 20.03 23.87 0.03
C THR A 297 18.89 23.80 1.04
N PHE A 298 18.05 24.85 1.09
CA PHE A 298 16.81 24.85 1.86
C PHE A 298 15.67 24.32 0.95
N GLN A 299 15.01 23.26 1.38
CA GLN A 299 13.99 22.60 0.57
C GLN A 299 12.98 21.84 1.43
N LYS A 300 11.90 21.34 0.79
CA LYS A 300 11.03 20.32 1.38
C LYS A 300 11.83 19.05 1.67
N TYR A 301 11.40 18.27 2.64
CA TYR A 301 12.06 17.00 2.98
C TYR A 301 11.97 16.01 1.81
N ILE A 302 13.10 15.47 1.41
CA ILE A 302 13.24 14.39 0.42
C ILE A 302 14.20 13.36 0.99
N LYS A 303 13.76 12.12 1.08
CA LYS A 303 14.57 10.98 1.49
C LYS A 303 15.05 10.24 0.24
N GLY A 304 16.34 9.88 0.21
CA GLY A 304 16.90 9.04 -0.85
C GLY A 304 16.90 9.73 -2.22
N GLU A 305 17.49 10.94 -2.31
CA GLU A 305 17.59 11.66 -3.58
C GLU A 305 18.31 10.84 -4.66
N ASN A 306 17.64 10.61 -5.77
CA ASN A 306 18.15 9.91 -6.94
C ASN A 306 18.18 10.86 -8.15
N SER A 307 19.29 10.87 -8.87
CA SER A 307 19.39 11.60 -10.13
C SER A 307 18.86 10.77 -11.30
N ALA A 308 18.12 11.41 -12.18
CA ALA A 308 17.51 10.83 -13.37
C ALA A 308 17.45 11.85 -14.50
N THR A 309 17.09 11.39 -15.69
CA THR A 309 16.70 12.28 -16.79
C THR A 309 15.17 12.24 -16.96
N TYR A 310 14.59 13.32 -17.47
CA TYR A 310 13.17 13.36 -17.77
C TYR A 310 12.88 13.95 -19.14
N SER A 311 11.74 13.57 -19.69
CA SER A 311 11.12 14.21 -20.85
C SER A 311 9.62 14.40 -20.60
N GLN A 312 9.09 15.54 -20.97
CA GLN A 312 7.68 15.87 -20.87
C GLN A 312 7.10 16.17 -22.24
N SER A 313 5.98 15.52 -22.56
CA SER A 313 5.18 15.80 -23.77
C SER A 313 3.72 15.97 -23.33
N GLY A 314 3.19 17.17 -23.52
CA GLY A 314 1.89 17.52 -22.96
C GLY A 314 1.94 17.50 -21.42
N THR A 315 1.02 16.83 -20.78
CA THR A 315 0.99 16.63 -19.34
C THR A 315 1.73 15.37 -18.89
N THR A 316 2.12 14.48 -19.79
CA THR A 316 2.82 13.25 -19.45
C THR A 316 4.32 13.48 -19.32
N VAL A 317 4.87 13.15 -18.17
CA VAL A 317 6.30 13.18 -17.89
C VAL A 317 6.82 11.76 -17.78
N THR A 318 7.87 11.46 -18.53
CA THR A 318 8.61 10.19 -18.45
C THR A 318 9.96 10.45 -17.78
N VAL A 319 10.23 9.76 -16.69
CA VAL A 319 11.52 9.79 -16.00
C VAL A 319 12.27 8.51 -16.30
N THR A 320 13.56 8.63 -16.65
CA THR A 320 14.42 7.50 -16.99
C THR A 320 15.52 7.34 -15.95
N LYS A 321 15.52 6.16 -15.31
CA LYS A 321 16.52 5.72 -14.33
C LYS A 321 16.59 4.21 -14.33
N ALA A 322 17.73 3.65 -14.68
CA ALA A 322 17.92 2.20 -14.69
C ALA A 322 17.77 1.58 -13.28
N ASN A 323 17.05 0.47 -13.19
CA ASN A 323 16.88 -0.35 -11.99
C ASN A 323 16.42 0.46 -10.76
N HIS A 324 15.42 1.32 -10.94
CA HIS A 324 14.97 2.22 -9.87
C HIS A 324 14.17 1.53 -8.74
N GLY A 325 13.65 0.32 -8.94
CA GLY A 325 12.95 -0.47 -7.93
C GLY A 325 11.60 0.09 -7.46
N LEU A 326 11.00 1.00 -8.24
CA LEU A 326 9.72 1.62 -7.93
C LEU A 326 8.55 0.80 -8.47
N GLU A 327 7.37 0.98 -7.89
CA GLU A 327 6.13 0.29 -8.25
C GLU A 327 5.04 1.26 -8.72
N ASN A 328 4.04 0.73 -9.45
CA ASN A 328 2.87 1.51 -9.84
C ASN A 328 2.12 2.06 -8.62
N GLY A 329 1.91 3.37 -8.62
CA GLY A 329 1.22 4.07 -7.54
C GLY A 329 2.12 4.60 -6.44
N ASP A 330 3.44 4.39 -6.50
CA ASP A 330 4.37 5.05 -5.59
C ASP A 330 4.24 6.57 -5.67
N LEU A 331 4.39 7.22 -4.51
CA LEU A 331 4.40 8.67 -4.38
C LEU A 331 5.84 9.17 -4.30
N LEU A 332 6.22 9.97 -5.30
CA LEU A 332 7.56 10.54 -5.36
C LEU A 332 7.50 12.07 -5.43
N PHE A 333 8.36 12.70 -4.68
CA PHE A 333 8.72 14.08 -4.95
C PHE A 333 9.69 14.09 -6.15
N VAL A 334 9.36 14.84 -7.18
CA VAL A 334 10.21 15.03 -8.36
C VAL A 334 10.53 16.51 -8.51
N ARG A 335 11.81 16.82 -8.66
CA ARG A 335 12.32 18.17 -8.87
C ARG A 335 13.24 18.21 -10.07
N PRO A 336 12.86 18.86 -11.17
CA PRO A 336 13.76 19.13 -12.28
C PRO A 336 14.98 19.94 -11.81
N SER A 337 16.17 19.49 -12.16
CA SER A 337 17.42 20.23 -11.92
C SER A 337 17.90 20.98 -13.17
N SER A 338 17.32 20.67 -14.33
CA SER A 338 17.45 21.44 -15.57
C SER A 338 16.18 21.29 -16.42
N GLY A 339 15.97 22.21 -17.37
CA GLY A 339 14.73 22.27 -18.14
C GLY A 339 13.61 23.00 -17.36
N ALA A 340 12.40 23.03 -17.94
CA ALA A 340 11.25 23.77 -17.42
C ALA A 340 10.19 22.86 -16.76
N GLY A 341 10.55 21.65 -16.35
CA GLY A 341 9.61 20.70 -15.75
C GLY A 341 9.02 21.17 -14.40
N THR A 342 7.88 20.63 -14.03
CA THR A 342 7.16 20.97 -12.81
C THR A 342 7.72 20.21 -11.60
N THR A 343 7.98 20.91 -10.51
CA THR A 343 8.31 20.33 -9.22
C THR A 343 7.04 19.98 -8.45
N GLY A 344 7.00 18.78 -7.86
CA GLY A 344 5.85 18.37 -7.06
C GLY A 344 5.94 16.94 -6.58
N VAL A 345 4.90 16.49 -5.86
CA VAL A 345 4.68 15.09 -5.52
C VAL A 345 3.69 14.49 -6.49
N PHE A 346 4.06 13.38 -7.05
CA PHE A 346 3.29 12.71 -8.09
C PHE A 346 3.17 11.22 -7.79
N SER A 347 2.00 10.67 -8.06
CA SER A 347 1.82 9.22 -8.14
C SER A 347 2.30 8.75 -9.51
N ILE A 348 3.16 7.76 -9.53
CA ILE A 348 3.80 7.29 -10.75
C ILE A 348 3.06 6.11 -11.35
N ARG A 349 2.82 6.16 -12.69
CA ARG A 349 2.18 5.09 -13.45
C ARG A 349 2.18 5.41 -14.96
N PRO A 350 2.50 4.49 -15.88
CA PRO A 350 3.05 3.16 -15.64
C PRO A 350 4.52 3.18 -15.22
N VAL A 351 4.97 2.08 -14.63
CA VAL A 351 6.35 1.85 -14.18
C VAL A 351 6.92 0.64 -14.90
N THR A 352 8.16 0.77 -15.38
CA THR A 352 8.98 -0.33 -15.94
C THR A 352 10.25 -0.44 -15.12
N ALA A 353 11.11 -1.41 -15.38
CA ALA A 353 12.40 -1.53 -14.67
C ALA A 353 13.30 -0.27 -14.77
N ASN A 354 13.16 0.52 -15.85
CA ASN A 354 14.05 1.63 -16.17
C ASN A 354 13.36 2.98 -16.36
N THR A 355 12.04 3.02 -16.36
CA THR A 355 11.27 4.26 -16.56
C THR A 355 10.01 4.26 -15.71
N PHE A 356 9.61 5.44 -15.29
CA PHE A 356 8.28 5.67 -14.70
C PHE A 356 7.67 6.95 -15.26
N THR A 357 6.37 7.03 -15.28
CA THR A 357 5.66 8.22 -15.76
C THR A 357 4.73 8.78 -14.68
N TYR A 358 4.42 10.06 -14.83
CA TYR A 358 3.40 10.75 -14.04
C TYR A 358 2.74 11.84 -14.86
N THR A 359 1.60 12.32 -14.38
CA THR A 359 0.88 13.44 -14.99
C THR A 359 1.24 14.73 -14.27
N ALA A 360 1.85 15.68 -14.99
CA ALA A 360 2.10 17.03 -14.50
C ALA A 360 0.85 17.90 -14.65
N GLY A 361 0.68 18.86 -13.74
CA GLY A 361 -0.46 19.79 -13.77
C GLY A 361 -0.44 20.80 -14.92
N GLN A 362 0.70 20.90 -15.63
CA GLN A 362 0.87 21.82 -16.76
C GLN A 362 1.34 21.07 -18.02
N SER A 363 0.76 21.44 -19.17
CA SER A 363 1.15 20.90 -20.46
C SER A 363 2.39 21.62 -20.97
N GLN A 364 3.47 20.88 -21.24
CA GLN A 364 4.75 21.41 -21.71
C GLN A 364 5.44 20.42 -22.67
N SER A 365 6.40 20.94 -23.42
CA SER A 365 7.36 20.11 -24.18
C SER A 365 8.77 20.50 -23.70
N THR A 366 9.34 19.69 -22.81
CA THR A 366 10.63 19.98 -22.17
C THR A 366 11.35 18.69 -21.78
N SER A 367 12.66 18.78 -21.60
CA SER A 367 13.47 17.68 -21.10
C SER A 367 14.66 18.19 -20.30
N GLY A 368 15.26 17.33 -19.52
CA GLY A 368 16.42 17.70 -18.70
C GLY A 368 16.76 16.65 -17.66
N ASN A 369 17.50 17.08 -16.65
CA ASN A 369 17.80 16.29 -15.48
C ASN A 369 16.78 16.57 -14.37
N ALA A 370 16.49 15.55 -13.57
CA ALA A 370 15.64 15.67 -12.41
C ALA A 370 16.24 14.91 -11.21
N VAL A 371 15.84 15.32 -10.03
CA VAL A 371 16.05 14.60 -8.78
C VAL A 371 14.69 14.11 -8.29
N TYR A 372 14.63 12.88 -7.84
CA TYR A 372 13.42 12.32 -7.25
C TYR A 372 13.75 11.55 -5.96
N GLY A 373 12.79 11.42 -5.10
CA GLY A 373 12.87 10.66 -3.85
C GLY A 373 11.53 10.62 -3.13
N THR A 374 11.47 9.89 -2.04
CA THR A 374 10.30 9.89 -1.17
C THR A 374 10.27 11.14 -0.31
N THR A 375 9.10 11.64 0.01
CA THR A 375 8.88 12.76 0.92
C THR A 375 8.25 12.29 2.23
N TRP A 376 7.60 13.18 2.99
CA TRP A 376 6.78 12.77 4.13
C TRP A 376 5.77 11.72 3.68
N SER A 377 5.89 10.52 4.25
CA SER A 377 5.02 9.41 3.86
C SER A 377 3.57 9.74 4.16
N GLY A 378 2.69 9.44 3.23
CA GLY A 378 1.26 9.46 3.47
C GLY A 378 0.79 8.24 4.25
N ARG A 379 -0.52 8.15 4.51
CA ARG A 379 -1.17 6.93 4.97
C ARG A 379 -1.02 5.88 3.87
N ILE A 380 -0.43 4.75 4.20
CA ILE A 380 -0.12 3.67 3.24
C ILE A 380 -1.05 2.47 3.39
N ALA A 381 -1.76 2.38 4.51
CA ALA A 381 -2.69 1.31 4.83
C ALA A 381 -3.91 1.83 5.58
N GLY A 382 -5.02 1.11 5.50
CA GLY A 382 -6.25 1.36 6.28
C GLY A 382 -7.02 2.61 5.88
N ASP A 383 -7.86 3.07 6.78
CA ASP A 383 -8.73 4.23 6.61
C ASP A 383 -8.59 5.26 7.76
N LYS A 384 -9.49 6.24 7.83
CA LYS A 384 -9.48 7.26 8.88
C LYS A 384 -9.77 6.72 10.29
N LYS A 385 -10.22 5.46 10.41
CA LYS A 385 -10.52 4.82 11.71
C LYS A 385 -9.42 3.85 12.13
N THR A 386 -8.87 3.10 11.19
CA THR A 386 -7.86 2.06 11.43
C THR A 386 -6.43 2.61 11.43
N ALA A 387 -6.16 3.65 10.63
CA ALA A 387 -4.90 4.39 10.62
C ALA A 387 -5.18 5.86 10.92
N LEU A 388 -5.24 6.23 12.18
CA LEU A 388 -5.55 7.60 12.62
C LEU A 388 -4.52 8.61 12.12
N GLU A 389 -4.97 9.85 11.94
CA GLU A 389 -4.05 10.96 11.66
C GLU A 389 -3.14 11.22 12.88
N PRO A 390 -1.83 11.48 12.66
CA PRO A 390 -0.95 11.89 13.74
C PRO A 390 -1.49 13.12 14.47
N THR A 391 -1.35 13.16 15.80
CA THR A 391 -1.98 14.19 16.63
C THR A 391 -1.49 15.61 16.38
N PHE A 392 -0.39 15.79 15.65
CA PHE A 392 0.06 17.13 15.22
C PHE A 392 -0.74 17.70 14.04
N VAL A 393 -1.58 16.91 13.34
CA VAL A 393 -2.42 17.42 12.26
C VAL A 393 -3.49 18.35 12.82
N GLY A 394 -3.64 19.53 12.22
CA GLY A 394 -4.49 20.60 12.73
C GLY A 394 -3.92 21.38 13.91
N ARG A 395 -2.63 21.18 14.23
CA ARG A 395 -1.90 21.79 15.34
C ARG A 395 -0.52 22.27 14.92
N THR A 396 0.15 22.99 15.80
CA THR A 396 1.52 23.44 15.60
C THR A 396 2.51 22.47 16.23
N ILE A 397 3.68 22.34 15.61
CA ILE A 397 4.80 21.56 16.17
C ILE A 397 5.69 22.52 16.98
N GLN A 398 5.82 22.29 18.28
CA GLN A 398 6.55 23.18 19.20
C GLN A 398 8.04 22.89 19.27
N ASN A 399 8.44 21.63 19.08
CA ASN A 399 9.84 21.23 19.13
C ASN A 399 10.10 20.00 18.25
N LEU A 400 11.36 19.86 17.84
CA LEU A 400 11.91 18.72 17.12
C LEU A 400 13.13 18.18 17.87
N ASN A 401 13.30 16.88 17.89
CA ASN A 401 14.49 16.22 18.40
C ASN A 401 14.69 14.85 17.72
N LEU A 402 15.78 14.19 18.07
CA LEU A 402 16.12 12.84 17.63
C LEU A 402 16.33 11.94 18.83
N PHE A 403 15.72 10.79 18.81
CA PHE A 403 15.92 9.78 19.81
C PHE A 403 15.74 8.38 19.25
N ARG A 404 16.73 7.51 19.48
CA ARG A 404 16.69 6.10 19.05
C ARG A 404 16.26 5.93 17.58
N ASN A 405 16.91 6.67 16.70
CA ASN A 405 16.67 6.61 15.25
C ASN A 405 15.24 7.02 14.81
N ARG A 406 14.55 7.81 15.63
CA ARG A 406 13.24 8.36 15.35
C ARG A 406 13.28 9.88 15.42
N LEU A 407 12.61 10.54 14.48
CA LEU A 407 12.34 11.97 14.56
C LEU A 407 11.20 12.19 15.55
N ILE A 408 11.41 13.09 16.51
CA ILE A 408 10.43 13.42 17.53
C ILE A 408 9.81 14.77 17.21
N MET A 409 8.52 14.87 17.34
CA MET A 409 7.74 16.10 17.26
C MET A 409 6.92 16.27 18.54
N LEU A 410 6.96 17.46 19.12
CA LEU A 410 6.07 17.83 20.22
C LEU A 410 4.94 18.70 19.69
N SER A 411 3.71 18.33 20.04
CA SER A 411 2.53 19.09 19.68
C SER A 411 1.52 19.06 20.83
N GLU A 412 1.27 20.21 21.44
CA GLU A 412 0.45 20.31 22.66
C GLU A 412 0.90 19.31 23.74
N GLU A 413 0.04 18.40 24.20
CA GLU A 413 0.35 17.39 25.20
C GLU A 413 0.96 16.11 24.61
N ASN A 414 1.14 16.05 23.29
CA ASN A 414 1.56 14.85 22.60
C ASN A 414 3.04 14.87 22.24
N VAL A 415 3.66 13.70 22.38
CA VAL A 415 4.95 13.36 21.80
C VAL A 415 4.75 12.35 20.69
N ILE A 416 5.13 12.73 19.48
CA ILE A 416 4.97 11.94 18.27
C ILE A 416 6.34 11.57 17.73
N LEU A 417 6.61 10.29 17.60
CA LEU A 417 7.85 9.74 17.07
C LEU A 417 7.58 9.12 15.71
N SER A 418 8.43 9.42 14.75
CA SER A 418 8.41 8.76 13.45
C SER A 418 8.62 7.26 13.57
N ALA A 419 8.39 6.53 12.48
CA ALA A 419 8.84 5.15 12.36
C ALA A 419 10.36 5.04 12.62
N SER A 420 10.81 3.87 13.08
CA SER A 420 12.23 3.60 13.25
C SER A 420 12.92 3.57 11.89
N ASP A 421 14.07 4.24 11.78
CA ASP A 421 14.84 4.38 10.54
C ASP A 421 14.12 5.10 9.38
N ASP A 422 12.88 5.59 9.63
CA ASP A 422 12.13 6.38 8.65
C ASP A 422 11.56 7.66 9.27
N HIS A 423 12.35 8.72 9.21
CA HIS A 423 12.00 10.02 9.78
C HIS A 423 10.81 10.71 9.11
N GLY A 424 10.43 10.27 7.92
CA GLY A 424 9.30 10.80 7.16
C GLY A 424 7.97 10.08 7.37
N ARG A 425 7.95 8.94 8.06
CA ARG A 425 6.77 8.10 8.23
C ARG A 425 6.15 8.24 9.61
N PHE A 426 4.88 8.68 9.64
CA PHE A 426 4.07 8.88 10.86
C PHE A 426 2.76 8.11 10.86
N TRP A 427 2.56 7.20 9.92
CA TRP A 427 1.47 6.22 9.89
C TRP A 427 2.01 4.80 10.04
N PRO A 428 1.19 3.87 10.56
CA PRO A 428 1.57 2.46 10.62
C PRO A 428 1.82 1.89 9.23
N GLU A 429 2.67 0.88 9.16
CA GLU A 429 2.99 0.16 7.92
C GLU A 429 1.82 -0.72 7.47
N THR A 430 1.14 -1.33 8.42
CA THR A 430 -0.04 -2.18 8.23
C THR A 430 -1.04 -1.93 9.35
N VAL A 431 -2.34 -2.08 9.06
CA VAL A 431 -3.37 -2.01 10.11
C VAL A 431 -3.78 -3.38 10.64
N GLN A 432 -3.26 -4.46 10.04
CA GLN A 432 -3.56 -5.83 10.49
C GLN A 432 -2.84 -6.19 11.79
N THR A 433 -1.61 -5.72 11.95
CA THR A 433 -0.80 -5.96 13.16
C THR A 433 0.07 -4.73 13.47
N MET A 434 0.27 -4.47 14.74
CA MET A 434 1.19 -3.41 15.18
C MET A 434 2.64 -3.89 15.05
N VAL A 435 3.42 -3.22 14.22
CA VAL A 435 4.83 -3.52 13.97
C VAL A 435 5.72 -2.71 14.91
N ASP A 436 6.82 -3.29 15.36
CA ASP A 436 7.73 -2.63 16.32
C ASP A 436 8.41 -1.38 15.76
N SER A 437 8.56 -1.29 14.44
CA SER A 437 9.08 -0.11 13.74
C SER A 437 8.08 1.02 13.57
N ASP A 438 6.79 0.79 13.84
CA ASP A 438 5.72 1.77 13.61
C ASP A 438 5.91 3.05 14.44
N PRO A 439 5.33 4.17 13.99
CA PRO A 439 5.32 5.43 14.74
C PRO A 439 4.69 5.28 16.13
N VAL A 440 5.12 6.13 17.04
CA VAL A 440 4.57 6.23 18.40
C VAL A 440 3.92 7.60 18.55
N ASP A 441 2.68 7.65 19.00
CA ASP A 441 1.94 8.88 19.28
C ASP A 441 1.27 8.75 20.65
N LEU A 442 1.80 9.47 21.62
CA LEU A 442 1.37 9.36 23.01
C LEU A 442 1.11 10.73 23.62
N SER A 443 0.07 10.82 24.43
CA SER A 443 -0.23 11.99 25.24
C SER A 443 0.34 11.85 26.64
N CYS A 444 0.91 12.92 27.18
CA CYS A 444 1.27 12.97 28.59
C CYS A 444 0.00 13.17 29.42
N GLY A 445 -0.53 12.07 29.96
CA GLY A 445 -1.65 12.11 30.90
C GLY A 445 -1.25 12.76 32.22
N GLY A 446 -2.17 13.47 32.85
CA GLY A 446 -1.95 14.10 34.15
C GLY A 446 -3.22 14.75 34.71
N SER A 447 -3.12 15.28 35.90
CA SER A 447 -4.24 16.03 36.55
C SER A 447 -4.35 17.48 36.02
N SER A 448 -3.42 17.93 35.19
CA SER A 448 -3.37 19.27 34.58
C SER A 448 -2.98 19.20 33.13
N ILE A 449 -3.31 20.22 32.36
CA ILE A 449 -2.88 20.38 30.96
C ILE A 449 -1.36 20.65 30.95
N ASN A 450 -0.62 19.79 30.24
CA ASN A 450 0.84 19.84 30.17
C ASN A 450 1.33 19.99 28.73
N ILE A 451 1.34 21.21 28.23
CA ILE A 451 1.88 21.50 26.88
C ILE A 451 3.38 21.23 26.90
N LEU A 452 3.80 20.26 26.07
CA LEU A 452 5.19 19.88 25.90
C LEU A 452 5.93 20.89 25.02
N LEU A 453 7.07 21.40 25.53
CA LEU A 453 7.79 22.48 24.89
C LEU A 453 9.24 22.09 24.52
N SER A 454 9.86 21.25 25.32
CA SER A 454 11.27 20.87 25.11
C SER A 454 11.52 19.40 25.42
N THR A 455 12.54 18.84 24.78
CA THR A 455 13.00 17.47 25.01
C THR A 455 14.50 17.43 25.21
N VAL A 456 14.94 16.52 26.08
CA VAL A 456 16.37 16.22 26.26
C VAL A 456 16.57 14.72 26.20
N ALA A 457 17.38 14.25 25.26
CA ALA A 457 17.81 12.86 25.24
C ALA A 457 18.83 12.64 26.38
N PHE A 458 18.50 11.75 27.30
CA PHE A 458 19.30 11.49 28.47
C PHE A 458 19.48 9.98 28.69
N ALA A 459 20.69 9.50 28.57
CA ALA A 459 21.00 8.07 28.62
C ALA A 459 20.11 7.27 27.65
N ASN A 460 19.28 6.36 28.16
CA ASN A 460 18.38 5.53 27.38
C ASN A 460 16.92 6.03 27.36
N THR A 461 16.67 7.22 27.89
CA THR A 461 15.33 7.81 28.04
C THR A 461 15.26 9.16 27.35
N LEU A 462 14.04 9.60 27.06
CA LEU A 462 13.77 10.95 26.60
C LEU A 462 13.06 11.70 27.73
N LEU A 463 13.66 12.77 28.22
CA LEU A 463 13.00 13.69 29.13
C LEU A 463 12.16 14.68 28.34
N LEU A 464 10.94 14.91 28.79
CA LEU A 464 9.98 15.83 28.19
C LEU A 464 9.67 16.91 29.24
N PHE A 465 9.66 18.16 28.80
CA PHE A 465 9.44 19.29 29.66
C PHE A 465 8.21 20.07 29.23
N SER A 466 7.30 20.27 30.16
CA SER A 466 6.23 21.27 30.08
C SER A 466 6.59 22.47 30.97
N ARG A 467 5.74 23.48 30.98
CA ARG A 467 5.93 24.63 31.89
C ARG A 467 5.96 24.21 33.35
N ASN A 468 5.15 23.22 33.75
CA ASN A 468 4.84 22.93 35.16
C ASN A 468 5.21 21.49 35.56
N ALA A 469 5.69 20.67 34.62
CA ALA A 469 6.00 19.28 34.91
C ALA A 469 7.08 18.72 33.98
N GLN A 470 7.78 17.71 34.46
CA GLN A 470 8.79 16.96 33.74
C GLN A 470 8.34 15.50 33.64
N PHE A 471 8.47 14.94 32.45
CA PHE A 471 8.08 13.57 32.14
C PHE A 471 9.25 12.79 31.57
N ARG A 472 9.16 11.49 31.65
CA ARG A 472 10.08 10.54 31.05
C ARG A 472 9.33 9.67 30.05
N LEU A 473 9.84 9.60 28.84
CA LEU A 473 9.47 8.62 27.84
C LEU A 473 10.54 7.53 27.80
N ASP A 474 10.15 6.30 27.99
CA ASP A 474 11.02 5.13 27.88
C ASP A 474 10.26 3.89 27.32
N ALA A 475 10.98 2.77 27.20
CA ALA A 475 10.46 1.51 26.71
C ALA A 475 9.99 0.58 27.85
N GLY A 476 9.45 1.15 28.94
CA GLY A 476 9.01 0.40 30.12
C GLY A 476 10.14 0.08 31.09
N LEU A 477 9.89 -0.85 32.02
CA LEU A 477 10.75 -1.11 33.18
C LEU A 477 12.08 -1.83 32.88
N ASN A 478 12.23 -2.43 31.71
CA ASN A 478 13.43 -3.22 31.37
C ASN A 478 14.47 -2.34 30.69
N VAL A 479 15.63 -2.21 31.31
CA VAL A 479 16.78 -1.51 30.72
C VAL A 479 17.20 -2.21 29.44
N GLY A 480 17.24 -1.47 28.32
CA GLY A 480 17.63 -1.99 27.00
C GLY A 480 16.49 -2.48 26.12
N SER A 481 15.22 -2.43 26.55
CA SER A 481 14.08 -2.71 25.70
C SER A 481 13.99 -1.75 24.51
N ALA A 482 13.56 -2.28 23.36
CA ALA A 482 13.29 -1.46 22.18
C ALA A 482 12.10 -0.51 22.43
N LEU A 483 12.22 0.72 21.97
CA LEU A 483 11.14 1.70 22.01
C LEU A 483 10.20 1.42 20.82
N THR A 484 9.09 0.77 21.11
CA THR A 484 8.07 0.38 20.13
C THR A 484 6.71 0.98 20.53
N PRO A 485 5.72 0.99 19.64
CA PRO A 485 4.36 1.44 19.99
C PRO A 485 3.75 0.66 21.17
N LYS A 486 4.17 -0.61 21.38
CA LYS A 486 3.68 -1.47 22.46
C LYS A 486 4.37 -1.22 23.80
N THR A 487 5.62 -0.77 23.78
CA THR A 487 6.47 -0.64 24.97
C THR A 487 6.65 0.80 25.43
N ALA A 488 6.37 1.77 24.56
CA ALA A 488 6.52 3.18 24.86
C ALA A 488 5.59 3.62 25.99
N THR A 489 6.14 4.24 27.01
CA THR A 489 5.41 4.74 28.16
C THR A 489 5.87 6.13 28.55
N ILE A 490 4.93 7.00 28.95
CA ILE A 490 5.21 8.31 29.51
C ILE A 490 4.87 8.29 30.98
N THR A 491 5.85 8.70 31.83
CA THR A 491 5.67 8.78 33.27
C THR A 491 6.02 10.19 33.72
N GLN A 492 5.12 10.82 34.50
CA GLN A 492 5.43 12.08 35.17
C GLN A 492 6.45 11.83 36.28
N MET A 493 7.52 12.61 36.24
CA MET A 493 8.65 12.46 37.17
C MET A 493 8.61 13.50 38.28
N THR A 494 8.43 14.77 37.90
CA THR A 494 8.41 15.89 38.85
C THR A 494 7.40 16.94 38.39
N SER A 495 7.04 17.87 39.29
CA SER A 495 6.12 18.98 39.03
C SER A 495 6.79 20.29 39.47
N PHE A 496 7.80 20.70 38.71
CA PHE A 496 8.48 21.98 38.92
C PHE A 496 8.23 22.92 37.75
N ASP A 497 8.02 24.19 38.05
CA ASP A 497 7.93 25.23 37.04
C ASP A 497 9.26 25.40 36.33
N MET A 498 9.20 25.56 35.01
CA MET A 498 10.35 25.82 34.16
C MET A 498 10.18 27.16 33.43
N ASP A 499 11.25 27.91 33.30
CA ASP A 499 11.29 29.04 32.37
C ASP A 499 11.38 28.50 30.93
N ILE A 500 10.34 28.73 30.16
CA ILE A 500 10.17 28.19 28.81
C ILE A 500 10.94 29.00 27.74
N SER A 501 11.61 30.07 28.12
CA SER A 501 12.41 30.89 27.20
C SER A 501 13.68 30.19 26.73
N VAL A 502 14.16 29.21 27.50
CA VAL A 502 15.41 28.48 27.26
C VAL A 502 15.19 26.97 27.37
N ASP A 503 15.74 26.24 26.42
CA ASP A 503 15.67 24.78 26.44
C ASP A 503 16.56 24.18 27.53
N PRO A 504 16.12 23.09 28.20
CA PRO A 504 16.94 22.31 29.11
C PRO A 504 18.16 21.71 28.41
N ILE A 505 19.23 21.48 29.13
CA ILE A 505 20.45 20.84 28.61
C ILE A 505 20.87 19.64 29.45
N ALA A 506 21.44 18.62 28.81
CA ALA A 506 22.10 17.52 29.48
C ALA A 506 23.60 17.83 29.63
N VAL A 507 24.14 17.64 30.84
CA VAL A 507 25.56 17.81 31.15
C VAL A 507 26.01 16.62 31.99
N GLY A 508 26.88 15.80 31.46
CA GLY A 508 27.34 14.59 32.13
C GLY A 508 26.16 13.62 32.40
N ARG A 509 25.87 13.40 33.68
CA ARG A 509 24.80 12.51 34.16
C ARG A 509 23.55 13.25 34.62
N ASN A 510 23.48 14.56 34.45
CA ASN A 510 22.40 15.39 34.95
C ASN A 510 21.80 16.23 33.82
N THR A 511 20.57 16.68 34.04
CA THR A 511 19.89 17.61 33.13
C THR A 511 19.60 18.90 33.90
N TYR A 512 19.86 20.02 33.27
CA TYR A 512 19.66 21.33 33.87
C TYR A 512 18.58 22.10 33.14
N PHE A 513 17.69 22.74 33.89
CA PHE A 513 16.64 23.58 33.34
C PHE A 513 16.47 24.88 34.16
N PRO A 514 16.15 26.00 33.48
CA PRO A 514 16.02 27.28 34.17
C PRO A 514 14.67 27.39 34.87
N ILE A 515 14.67 28.14 35.96
CA ILE A 515 13.46 28.49 36.73
C ILE A 515 13.38 29.98 36.97
N THR A 516 12.17 30.50 37.17
CA THR A 516 11.97 31.92 37.52
C THR A 516 11.81 32.05 39.03
N LYS A 517 12.54 32.99 39.62
CA LYS A 517 12.53 33.33 41.03
C LYS A 517 12.18 34.82 41.23
N GLY A 518 10.92 35.20 41.07
CA GLY A 518 10.52 36.61 41.07
C GLY A 518 11.16 37.39 39.93
N ASN A 519 11.99 38.35 40.25
CA ASN A 519 12.73 39.17 39.27
C ASN A 519 14.12 38.61 38.92
N PHE A 520 14.37 37.37 39.24
CA PHE A 520 15.63 36.69 39.01
C PHE A 520 15.40 35.31 38.42
N SER A 521 16.42 34.76 37.81
CA SER A 521 16.43 33.38 37.34
C SER A 521 17.16 32.46 38.30
N GLY A 522 16.89 31.19 38.19
CA GLY A 522 17.64 30.15 38.88
C GLY A 522 17.81 28.95 37.95
N LEU A 523 18.59 27.98 38.44
CA LEU A 523 18.85 26.74 37.70
C LEU A 523 18.49 25.55 38.59
N ARG A 524 17.71 24.64 38.03
CA ARG A 524 17.46 23.34 38.64
C ARG A 524 18.25 22.26 37.97
N GLU A 525 18.82 21.40 38.78
CA GLU A 525 19.42 20.15 38.38
C GLU A 525 18.38 19.03 38.51
N PHE A 526 18.29 18.18 37.51
CA PHE A 526 17.48 17.00 37.52
C PHE A 526 18.36 15.77 37.28
N PHE A 527 18.24 14.77 38.13
CA PHE A 527 18.96 13.51 37.95
C PHE A 527 18.09 12.30 38.21
N LEU A 528 18.38 11.21 37.49
CA LEU A 528 17.78 9.91 37.69
C LEU A 528 18.73 9.07 38.55
N PRO A 529 18.31 8.64 39.74
CA PRO A 529 19.12 7.77 40.58
C PRO A 529 19.37 6.41 39.91
N ASP A 530 20.56 5.84 40.16
CA ASP A 530 21.00 4.56 39.55
C ASP A 530 20.24 3.31 40.00
N SER A 531 19.39 3.40 41.03
CA SER A 531 18.67 2.24 41.58
C SER A 531 17.20 2.20 41.15
N SER A 532 16.73 1.05 40.72
CA SER A 532 15.31 0.78 40.49
C SER A 532 14.51 1.05 41.78
N GLY A 533 13.60 2.02 41.73
CA GLY A 533 12.75 2.42 42.86
C GLY A 533 13.11 3.74 43.53
N SER A 534 14.19 4.40 43.11
CA SER A 534 14.53 5.74 43.63
C SER A 534 13.66 6.80 42.97
N VAL A 535 13.16 7.72 43.79
CA VAL A 535 12.37 8.88 43.31
C VAL A 535 13.32 9.81 42.56
N PRO A 536 12.94 10.32 41.37
CA PRO A 536 13.71 11.34 40.67
C PRO A 536 13.86 12.57 41.55
N LEU A 537 15.06 13.10 41.57
CA LEU A 537 15.39 14.26 42.39
C LEU A 537 15.64 15.46 41.49
N SER A 538 15.11 16.60 41.91
CA SER A 538 15.42 17.88 41.28
C SER A 538 15.78 18.88 42.36
N GLU A 539 17.03 19.39 42.30
CA GLU A 539 17.54 20.33 43.26
C GLU A 539 17.76 21.71 42.62
N ASP A 540 17.57 22.76 43.40
CA ASP A 540 17.88 24.12 43.01
C ASP A 540 19.33 24.41 43.34
N VAL A 541 20.19 24.29 42.32
CA VAL A 541 21.64 24.51 42.48
C VAL A 541 22.00 25.97 42.71
N THR A 542 21.07 26.89 42.47
CA THR A 542 21.25 28.33 42.69
C THR A 542 20.55 28.84 43.95
N SER A 543 20.15 27.94 44.85
CA SER A 543 19.46 28.30 46.09
C SER A 543 20.25 29.24 47.00
N SER A 544 21.57 29.15 46.99
CA SER A 544 22.46 30.00 47.77
C SER A 544 22.67 31.41 47.20
N ILE A 545 22.28 31.61 45.91
CA ILE A 545 22.46 32.90 45.23
C ILE A 545 21.13 33.38 44.57
N PRO A 546 20.02 33.46 45.32
CA PRO A 546 18.67 33.58 44.72
C PRO A 546 18.39 34.91 44.01
N ARG A 547 19.29 35.91 44.17
CA ARG A 547 19.15 37.24 43.57
C ARG A 547 20.37 37.65 42.74
N TYR A 548 21.06 36.67 42.18
CA TYR A 548 22.29 36.92 41.41
C TYR A 548 22.11 36.80 39.90
N ILE A 549 21.30 35.83 39.45
CA ILE A 549 21.15 35.53 38.04
C ILE A 549 20.02 36.40 37.47
N PRO A 550 20.31 37.27 36.47
CA PRO A 550 19.29 38.13 35.89
C PRO A 550 18.21 37.32 35.16
N THR A 551 17.07 37.94 34.92
CA THR A 551 15.99 37.41 34.07
C THR A 551 16.38 37.46 32.59
N ASN A 552 15.43 37.17 31.71
CA ASN A 552 15.60 37.18 30.24
C ASN A 552 16.77 36.29 29.78
N LEU A 553 16.82 35.10 30.35
CA LEU A 553 17.76 34.09 29.85
C LEU A 553 17.46 33.77 28.39
N CYS A 554 18.49 33.70 27.56
CA CYS A 554 18.35 33.37 26.14
C CYS A 554 19.03 32.08 25.75
N ASN A 555 19.95 31.54 26.56
CA ASN A 555 20.55 30.23 26.27
C ASN A 555 21.22 29.63 27.53
N LEU A 556 21.29 28.30 27.55
CA LEU A 556 22.17 27.51 28.44
C LEU A 556 23.21 26.79 27.58
N ILE A 557 24.46 26.86 28.02
CA ILE A 557 25.58 26.23 27.32
C ILE A 557 26.35 25.35 28.32
N SER A 558 26.60 24.10 27.93
CA SER A 558 27.43 23.19 28.73
C SER A 558 28.88 23.23 28.34
N ALA A 559 29.74 23.26 29.33
CA ALA A 559 31.18 23.04 29.19
C ALA A 559 31.54 21.79 30.01
N VAL A 560 31.34 20.62 29.42
CA VAL A 560 31.49 19.31 30.09
C VAL A 560 32.92 19.11 30.62
N ALA A 561 33.90 19.58 29.87
CA ALA A 561 35.32 19.47 30.28
C ALA A 561 35.64 20.30 31.53
N GLU A 562 34.87 21.34 31.81
CA GLU A 562 35.06 22.27 32.91
C GLU A 562 34.04 22.07 34.04
N ASP A 563 33.18 21.05 33.95
CA ASP A 563 32.05 20.82 34.86
C ASP A 563 31.19 22.08 35.09
N ALA A 564 30.96 22.85 34.03
CA ALA A 564 30.31 24.14 34.10
C ALA A 564 29.07 24.26 33.20
N VAL A 565 28.10 25.03 33.67
CA VAL A 565 26.93 25.48 32.89
C VAL A 565 26.97 27.00 32.82
N ALA A 566 27.07 27.53 31.59
CA ALA A 566 26.98 28.97 31.36
C ALA A 566 25.52 29.35 31.09
N MET A 567 25.04 30.39 31.75
CA MET A 567 23.72 30.98 31.56
C MET A 567 23.88 32.33 30.87
N LEU A 568 23.31 32.46 29.68
CA LEU A 568 23.35 33.72 28.92
C LEU A 568 22.02 34.47 29.14
N SER A 569 22.11 35.76 29.48
CA SER A 569 20.98 36.65 29.63
C SER A 569 21.07 37.83 28.65
N LEU A 570 19.92 38.31 28.17
CA LEU A 570 19.83 39.56 27.40
C LEU A 570 19.86 40.79 28.30
N ASP A 571 19.61 40.63 29.59
CA ASP A 571 19.76 41.73 30.56
C ASP A 571 21.23 41.94 30.84
N GLN A 572 21.66 43.21 30.78
CA GLN A 572 23.01 43.56 31.21
C GLN A 572 23.07 43.54 32.74
N PRO A 573 24.16 43.06 33.35
CA PRO A 573 24.31 43.06 34.80
C PRO A 573 24.38 44.48 35.39
#